data_98bf8f6b5c8879e02112b07a181d82da
#
_entry.id   98bf8f6b5c8879e02112b07a181d82da
#
_cell.length_a   1.000
_cell.length_b   1.000
_cell.length_c   1.000
_cell.angle_alpha   90.00
_cell.angle_beta   90.00
_cell.angle_gamma   90.00
#
_symmetry.space_group_name_H-M   'P 1'
#
loop_
_entity.id
_entity.type
_entity.pdbx_description
1 polymer ?
#
loop_
_entity_poly.entity_id
_entity_poly.type
_entity_poly.pdbx_seq_one_letter_code
_entity_poly.pdbx_strand_id
1 'polypeptide(L)'
;MKQLLFLLLVLYCTESKAQKAVKLPYVIEDARMESYLQNRQPATLKIKINNVPDSIKEVNVECTFVSFGADFQRKKYYTTDANGFLRITLEQNLPYQQIWLKVGNYLYAGVYVNTGLVVTINANKIQKDGAMFAGKGVEYSGADGRLNMVMNERVLYKRQECSQLLNALISLPAHQFSETVSLQKTDSIQRCLNQIDNEFIRQFPAYAWAIRNETASDIYQWINVHYIGKIMPAGLFARINQHKPFFTSNAGVQFYRTLSMYAISKKNNPSKDFDQTILNKRYETYNTKRKALIDSINDYLAKPIKGTNDSLHLMHLYKERKNLFPQEIETFFTAYDCKLIDSIYQEPKSDILKLFLLERGENSFEQSYPLVLNDIKTKWCGKLVSKELAEATAKQKKINALLASSSSINDTAYFIGSPLKKLPFGATLYQLDNIKNIDTLIKNLQLKFSNKALIIDFWATWCAPCLSDLPYSKKLHEANQDLPVEYVYICTNSASNVNLWEKAIADIRLPGTHIFMDEKIVEALKSSFNNAGSGFPTYVVIDRHGNFRPKVIERMQFLNRNNLKQISGNDENQ
;
A
#
# COMPACT_ATOMS: atom_id res chain seq x y z
N MET A 1 -59.76 -29.72 30.93
CA MET A 1 -59.04 -28.46 30.80
C MET A 1 -57.54 -28.57 31.13
N LYS A 2 -57.10 -29.29 32.17
CA LYS A 2 -55.66 -29.41 32.50
C LYS A 2 -54.79 -30.19 31.44
N GLN A 3 -55.38 -31.17 30.76
CA GLN A 3 -54.65 -31.94 29.71
C GLN A 3 -54.51 -31.18 28.38
N LEU A 4 -55.42 -30.25 28.08
CA LEU A 4 -55.32 -29.42 26.87
C LEU A 4 -54.24 -28.32 27.00
N LEU A 5 -53.99 -27.84 28.23
CA LEU A 5 -52.97 -26.87 28.54
C LEU A 5 -51.54 -27.46 28.45
N PHE A 6 -51.39 -28.75 28.76
CA PHE A 6 -50.12 -29.46 28.68
C PHE A 6 -49.74 -29.76 27.23
N LEU A 7 -50.71 -30.06 26.36
CA LEU A 7 -50.45 -30.26 24.92
C LEU A 7 -50.09 -28.96 24.22
N LEU A 8 -50.65 -27.82 24.60
CA LEU A 8 -50.30 -26.49 24.08
C LEU A 8 -48.89 -26.03 24.54
N LEU A 9 -48.49 -26.38 25.78
CA LEU A 9 -47.13 -26.09 26.26
C LEU A 9 -46.05 -26.97 25.60
N VAL A 10 -46.39 -28.22 25.27
CA VAL A 10 -45.47 -29.12 24.55
C VAL A 10 -45.33 -28.71 23.07
N LEU A 11 -46.40 -28.20 22.45
CA LEU A 11 -46.34 -27.66 21.08
C LEU A 11 -45.59 -26.31 21.00
N TYR A 12 -45.59 -25.52 22.07
CA TYR A 12 -44.78 -24.28 22.11
C TYR A 12 -43.30 -24.52 22.39
N CYS A 13 -42.92 -25.67 22.97
CA CYS A 13 -41.54 -26.06 23.21
C CYS A 13 -40.88 -26.77 22.01
N THR A 14 -41.60 -27.13 20.96
CA THR A 14 -41.05 -27.84 19.79
C THR A 14 -40.75 -26.93 18.59
N GLU A 15 -41.07 -25.64 18.65
CA GLU A 15 -40.52 -24.64 17.75
C GLU A 15 -39.21 -24.01 18.28
N SER A 16 -38.35 -24.75 18.94
CA SER A 16 -36.94 -24.44 18.87
C SER A 16 -36.51 -24.68 17.41
N LYS A 17 -36.66 -23.64 16.59
CA LYS A 17 -35.99 -23.60 15.29
C LYS A 17 -34.55 -24.06 15.56
N ALA A 18 -34.26 -25.31 15.17
CA ALA A 18 -32.89 -25.78 15.15
C ALA A 18 -32.10 -24.69 14.42
N GLN A 19 -31.40 -23.86 15.17
CA GLN A 19 -30.52 -22.86 14.63
C GLN A 19 -29.60 -23.67 13.72
N LYS A 20 -29.81 -23.59 12.40
CA LYS A 20 -28.93 -24.24 11.42
C LYS A 20 -27.52 -23.89 11.88
N ALA A 21 -26.78 -24.91 12.32
CA ALA A 21 -25.40 -24.71 12.77
C ALA A 21 -24.72 -23.82 11.75
N VAL A 22 -24.32 -22.62 12.18
CA VAL A 22 -23.69 -21.65 11.28
C VAL A 22 -22.44 -22.35 10.76
N LYS A 23 -22.46 -22.74 9.47
CA LYS A 23 -21.32 -23.39 8.85
C LYS A 23 -20.19 -22.35 8.88
N LEU A 24 -19.21 -22.56 9.76
CA LEU A 24 -18.08 -21.65 9.89
C LEU A 24 -17.43 -21.47 8.52
N PRO A 25 -17.04 -20.27 8.17
CA PRO A 25 -16.35 -19.98 6.91
C PRO A 25 -15.03 -20.72 6.85
N TYR A 26 -14.50 -20.93 5.65
CA TYR A 26 -13.15 -21.46 5.48
C TYR A 26 -12.14 -20.48 6.07
N VAL A 27 -11.23 -20.97 6.91
CA VAL A 27 -10.04 -20.22 7.31
C VAL A 27 -9.06 -20.20 6.15
N ILE A 28 -8.23 -19.18 6.09
CA ILE A 28 -7.24 -19.03 5.01
C ILE A 28 -6.23 -20.19 5.00
N GLU A 29 -5.94 -20.78 6.17
CA GLU A 29 -5.08 -21.96 6.33
C GLU A 29 -5.81 -23.31 6.18
N ASP A 30 -7.07 -23.33 5.75
CA ASP A 30 -7.81 -24.58 5.58
C ASP A 30 -7.25 -25.39 4.39
N ALA A 31 -7.04 -26.68 4.59
CA ALA A 31 -6.58 -27.58 3.53
C ALA A 31 -7.53 -27.63 2.31
N ARG A 32 -8.80 -27.29 2.50
CA ARG A 32 -9.82 -27.23 1.45
C ARG A 32 -9.85 -25.90 0.71
N MET A 33 -9.00 -24.95 1.07
CA MET A 33 -8.99 -23.60 0.49
C MET A 33 -8.84 -23.63 -1.04
N GLU A 34 -7.99 -24.51 -1.58
CA GLU A 34 -7.83 -24.67 -3.02
C GLU A 34 -9.15 -25.05 -3.70
N SER A 35 -9.84 -26.07 -3.18
CA SER A 35 -11.13 -26.51 -3.71
C SER A 35 -12.21 -25.43 -3.55
N TYR A 36 -12.20 -24.71 -2.44
CA TYR A 36 -13.09 -23.60 -2.22
C TYR A 36 -12.90 -22.49 -3.27
N LEU A 37 -11.66 -22.09 -3.55
CA LEU A 37 -11.35 -21.06 -4.54
C LEU A 37 -11.69 -21.46 -5.97
N GLN A 38 -11.51 -22.75 -6.30
CA GLN A 38 -11.82 -23.27 -7.65
C GLN A 38 -13.32 -23.35 -7.93
N ASN A 39 -14.12 -23.72 -6.93
CA ASN A 39 -15.54 -24.04 -7.10
C ASN A 39 -16.49 -22.86 -6.83
N ARG A 40 -15.98 -21.70 -6.39
CA ARG A 40 -16.85 -20.56 -6.12
C ARG A 40 -17.00 -19.65 -7.34
N GLN A 41 -18.21 -19.10 -7.50
CA GLN A 41 -18.43 -18.04 -8.48
C GLN A 41 -17.73 -16.75 -8.05
N PRO A 42 -17.25 -15.92 -8.99
CA PRO A 42 -16.65 -14.64 -8.69
C PRO A 42 -17.63 -13.75 -7.90
N ALA A 43 -17.16 -13.23 -6.77
CA ALA A 43 -17.95 -12.33 -5.95
C ALA A 43 -18.16 -10.98 -6.66
N THR A 44 -19.26 -10.31 -6.35
CA THR A 44 -19.61 -9.02 -6.98
C THR A 44 -19.83 -7.93 -5.96
N LEU A 45 -19.33 -6.74 -6.26
CA LEU A 45 -19.63 -5.51 -5.55
C LEU A 45 -20.43 -4.59 -6.46
N LYS A 46 -21.59 -4.12 -5.98
CA LYS A 46 -22.41 -3.13 -6.65
C LYS A 46 -22.48 -1.87 -5.79
N ILE A 47 -22.32 -0.73 -6.40
CA ILE A 47 -22.46 0.58 -5.76
C ILE A 47 -23.58 1.31 -6.47
N LYS A 48 -24.51 1.90 -5.70
CA LYS A 48 -25.63 2.70 -6.20
C LYS A 48 -25.68 4.00 -5.41
N ILE A 49 -25.62 5.12 -6.10
CA ILE A 49 -25.72 6.44 -5.50
C ILE A 49 -27.04 7.08 -5.95
N ASN A 50 -27.91 7.35 -5.00
CA ASN A 50 -29.21 7.98 -5.24
C ASN A 50 -29.10 9.49 -4.91
N ASN A 51 -29.89 10.32 -5.60
CA ASN A 51 -30.00 11.76 -5.36
C ASN A 51 -28.66 12.51 -5.52
N VAL A 52 -27.86 12.11 -6.49
CA VAL A 52 -26.68 12.88 -6.93
C VAL A 52 -27.21 14.14 -7.63
N PRO A 53 -26.62 15.35 -7.39
CA PRO A 53 -26.98 16.55 -8.13
C PRO A 53 -26.84 16.36 -9.65
N ASP A 54 -27.79 16.88 -10.43
CA ASP A 54 -27.82 16.75 -11.92
C ASP A 54 -26.56 17.31 -12.60
N SER A 55 -25.86 18.22 -11.95
CA SER A 55 -24.57 18.74 -12.42
C SER A 55 -23.42 17.73 -12.39
N ILE A 56 -23.60 16.61 -11.64
CA ILE A 56 -22.59 15.54 -11.49
C ILE A 56 -23.04 14.34 -12.31
N LYS A 57 -22.44 14.17 -13.49
CA LYS A 57 -22.77 13.05 -14.40
C LYS A 57 -22.16 11.73 -13.98
N GLU A 58 -21.01 11.75 -13.31
CA GLU A 58 -20.25 10.58 -12.90
C GLU A 58 -19.59 10.82 -11.55
N VAL A 59 -19.52 9.78 -10.74
CA VAL A 59 -18.83 9.82 -9.44
C VAL A 59 -17.61 8.90 -9.47
N ASN A 60 -16.46 9.45 -9.10
CA ASN A 60 -15.22 8.67 -8.98
C ASN A 60 -15.30 7.70 -7.79
N VAL A 61 -14.87 6.47 -8.02
CA VAL A 61 -14.81 5.41 -7.01
C VAL A 61 -13.38 4.86 -6.97
N GLU A 62 -12.70 5.06 -5.85
CA GLU A 62 -11.42 4.41 -5.57
C GLU A 62 -11.69 3.15 -4.74
N CYS A 63 -11.18 2.02 -5.21
CA CYS A 63 -11.26 0.73 -4.52
C CYS A 63 -9.86 0.25 -4.19
N THR A 64 -9.55 0.06 -2.90
CA THR A 64 -8.31 -0.58 -2.46
C THR A 64 -8.63 -2.02 -2.04
N PHE A 65 -8.26 -2.97 -2.88
CA PHE A 65 -8.47 -4.41 -2.63
C PHE A 65 -7.37 -4.95 -1.74
N VAL A 66 -7.76 -5.52 -0.60
CA VAL A 66 -6.82 -6.22 0.28
C VAL A 66 -6.56 -7.62 -0.28
N SER A 67 -5.31 -8.03 -0.34
CA SER A 67 -4.85 -9.29 -0.92
C SER A 67 -3.62 -9.82 -0.17
N PHE A 68 -3.07 -10.92 -0.64
CA PHE A 68 -1.75 -11.42 -0.27
C PHE A 68 -0.73 -11.08 -1.36
N GLY A 69 0.56 -11.16 -1.05
CA GLY A 69 1.65 -10.97 -2.00
C GLY A 69 2.27 -9.58 -1.93
N ALA A 70 3.01 -9.23 -2.97
CA ALA A 70 3.80 -8.00 -3.03
C ALA A 70 2.94 -6.74 -2.93
N ASP A 71 1.78 -6.75 -3.56
CA ASP A 71 0.85 -5.63 -3.58
C ASP A 71 -0.43 -6.00 -2.79
N PHE A 72 -0.30 -6.06 -1.47
CA PHE A 72 -1.38 -6.47 -0.58
C PHE A 72 -2.51 -5.44 -0.45
N GLN A 73 -2.37 -4.24 -1.02
CA GLN A 73 -3.39 -3.20 -1.11
C GLN A 73 -3.43 -2.60 -2.52
N ARG A 74 -4.11 -3.29 -3.43
CA ARG A 74 -4.20 -2.89 -4.84
C ARG A 74 -5.26 -1.84 -5.07
N LYS A 75 -4.87 -0.66 -5.49
CA LYS A 75 -5.79 0.41 -5.86
C LYS A 75 -6.27 0.25 -7.30
N LYS A 76 -7.59 0.41 -7.48
CA LYS A 76 -8.23 0.53 -8.78
C LYS A 76 -9.22 1.68 -8.76
N TYR A 77 -9.31 2.35 -9.88
CA TYR A 77 -10.16 3.53 -10.06
C TYR A 77 -11.26 3.20 -11.05
N TYR A 78 -12.47 3.56 -10.68
CA TYR A 78 -13.69 3.36 -11.45
C TYR A 78 -14.51 4.64 -11.44
N THR A 79 -15.50 4.72 -12.34
CA THR A 79 -16.54 5.75 -12.33
C THR A 79 -17.91 5.08 -12.36
N THR A 80 -18.90 5.71 -11.74
CA THR A 80 -20.29 5.28 -11.90
C THR A 80 -20.77 5.65 -13.31
N ASP A 81 -21.84 5.00 -13.76
CA ASP A 81 -22.59 5.49 -14.91
C ASP A 81 -23.41 6.76 -14.53
N ALA A 82 -24.11 7.34 -15.51
CA ALA A 82 -24.95 8.53 -15.34
C ALA A 82 -26.11 8.32 -14.34
N ASN A 83 -26.48 7.07 -14.04
CA ASN A 83 -27.50 6.72 -13.04
C ASN A 83 -26.90 6.49 -11.65
N GLY A 84 -25.62 6.79 -11.44
CA GLY A 84 -24.92 6.56 -10.18
C GLY A 84 -24.66 5.10 -9.87
N PHE A 85 -24.62 4.21 -10.88
CA PHE A 85 -24.43 2.78 -10.69
C PHE A 85 -23.05 2.32 -11.15
N LEU A 86 -22.44 1.40 -10.37
CA LEU A 86 -21.19 0.72 -10.69
C LEU A 86 -21.28 -0.75 -10.28
N ARG A 87 -20.81 -1.66 -11.14
CA ARG A 87 -20.67 -3.08 -10.83
C ARG A 87 -19.21 -3.52 -11.03
N ILE A 88 -18.66 -4.17 -10.00
CA ILE A 88 -17.31 -4.72 -9.99
C ILE A 88 -17.38 -6.23 -9.74
N THR A 89 -16.70 -7.02 -10.56
CA THR A 89 -16.48 -8.46 -10.32
C THR A 89 -15.07 -8.65 -9.76
N LEU A 90 -14.94 -9.38 -8.65
CA LEU A 90 -13.67 -9.56 -7.96
C LEU A 90 -12.78 -10.54 -8.74
N GLU A 91 -11.56 -10.14 -9.05
CA GLU A 91 -10.61 -10.94 -9.84
C GLU A 91 -9.94 -12.06 -9.06
N GLN A 92 -9.60 -11.82 -7.80
CA GLN A 92 -8.90 -12.81 -6.96
C GLN A 92 -9.88 -13.70 -6.19
N ASN A 93 -11.08 -13.21 -5.96
CA ASN A 93 -12.17 -13.93 -5.31
C ASN A 93 -11.78 -14.61 -3.97
N LEU A 94 -10.96 -13.93 -3.18
CA LEU A 94 -10.51 -14.42 -1.86
C LEU A 94 -11.66 -14.39 -0.84
N PRO A 95 -11.64 -15.24 0.20
CA PRO A 95 -12.71 -15.27 1.20
C PRO A 95 -12.84 -13.94 1.93
N TYR A 96 -14.06 -13.42 2.02
CA TYR A 96 -14.36 -12.18 2.72
C TYR A 96 -13.33 -11.08 2.41
N GLN A 97 -13.03 -10.89 1.12
CA GLN A 97 -12.02 -9.91 0.69
C GLN A 97 -12.45 -8.51 1.08
N GLN A 98 -11.62 -7.84 1.88
CA GLN A 98 -11.86 -6.46 2.26
C GLN A 98 -11.49 -5.53 1.10
N ILE A 99 -12.38 -4.56 0.86
CA ILE A 99 -12.20 -3.49 -0.11
C ILE A 99 -12.43 -2.17 0.62
N TRP A 100 -11.43 -1.31 0.63
CA TRP A 100 -11.61 0.06 1.09
C TRP A 100 -12.20 0.87 -0.06
N LEU A 101 -13.42 1.36 0.16
CA LEU A 101 -14.18 2.16 -0.80
C LEU A 101 -14.06 3.63 -0.46
N LYS A 102 -13.63 4.44 -1.46
CA LYS A 102 -13.81 5.89 -1.44
C LYS A 102 -14.70 6.25 -2.61
N VAL A 103 -15.92 6.68 -2.33
CA VAL A 103 -16.95 7.02 -3.33
C VAL A 103 -17.15 8.53 -3.32
N GLY A 104 -16.48 9.24 -4.24
CA GLY A 104 -16.47 10.70 -4.27
C GLY A 104 -16.22 11.30 -2.88
N ASN A 105 -17.09 12.24 -2.48
CA ASN A 105 -17.12 12.84 -1.14
C ASN A 105 -18.22 12.22 -0.25
N TYR A 106 -18.81 11.08 -0.67
CA TYR A 106 -19.99 10.51 -0.02
C TYR A 106 -19.66 9.41 0.98
N LEU A 107 -18.66 8.57 0.70
CA LEU A 107 -18.34 7.41 1.54
C LEU A 107 -16.87 7.08 1.54
N TYR A 108 -16.33 6.81 2.73
CA TYR A 108 -15.08 6.09 2.92
C TYR A 108 -15.33 4.95 3.92
N ALA A 109 -15.34 3.69 3.45
CA ALA A 109 -15.64 2.52 4.27
C ALA A 109 -14.84 1.29 3.85
N GLY A 110 -14.49 0.44 4.82
CA GLY A 110 -14.02 -0.91 4.56
C GLY A 110 -15.22 -1.86 4.45
N VAL A 111 -15.37 -2.51 3.30
CA VAL A 111 -16.42 -3.50 3.07
C VAL A 111 -15.83 -4.88 2.80
N TYR A 112 -16.55 -5.93 3.17
CA TYR A 112 -16.15 -7.33 3.01
C TYR A 112 -17.01 -7.98 1.94
N VAL A 113 -16.40 -8.48 0.87
CA VAL A 113 -17.11 -9.11 -0.24
C VAL A 113 -16.72 -10.58 -0.33
N ASN A 114 -17.69 -11.45 -0.10
CA ASN A 114 -17.50 -12.89 -0.18
C ASN A 114 -18.33 -13.54 -1.29
N THR A 115 -19.55 -13.10 -1.50
CA THR A 115 -20.48 -13.62 -2.52
C THR A 115 -21.04 -12.48 -3.35
N GLY A 116 -21.67 -11.52 -2.70
CA GLY A 116 -22.24 -10.35 -3.37
C GLY A 116 -22.71 -9.29 -2.40
N LEU A 117 -22.22 -8.08 -2.61
CA LEU A 117 -22.54 -6.91 -1.81
C LEU A 117 -23.13 -5.81 -2.68
N VAL A 118 -24.18 -5.18 -2.18
CA VAL A 118 -24.72 -3.94 -2.73
C VAL A 118 -24.57 -2.85 -1.68
N VAL A 119 -23.89 -1.76 -2.02
CA VAL A 119 -23.75 -0.56 -1.21
C VAL A 119 -24.62 0.52 -1.84
N THR A 120 -25.67 0.94 -1.14
CA THR A 120 -26.56 2.02 -1.58
C THR A 120 -26.27 3.27 -0.77
N ILE A 121 -25.98 4.38 -1.45
CA ILE A 121 -25.65 5.67 -0.87
C ILE A 121 -26.74 6.66 -1.26
N ASN A 122 -27.33 7.36 -0.28
CA ASN A 122 -28.26 8.47 -0.52
C ASN A 122 -27.53 9.79 -0.27
N ALA A 123 -27.16 10.48 -1.37
CA ALA A 123 -26.35 11.68 -1.32
C ALA A 123 -26.95 12.81 -0.46
N ASN A 124 -28.30 12.90 -0.40
CA ASN A 124 -29.01 13.91 0.40
C ASN A 124 -29.01 13.64 1.91
N LYS A 125 -28.71 12.40 2.32
CA LYS A 125 -28.70 11.98 3.74
C LYS A 125 -27.29 11.92 4.33
N ILE A 126 -26.26 12.02 3.50
CA ILE A 126 -24.85 11.98 3.96
C ILE A 126 -24.53 13.28 4.67
N GLN A 127 -23.94 13.20 5.87
CA GLN A 127 -23.44 14.36 6.58
C GLN A 127 -22.19 14.91 5.89
N LYS A 128 -22.11 16.26 5.75
CA LYS A 128 -21.02 16.93 5.02
C LYS A 128 -19.62 16.68 5.58
N ASP A 129 -19.50 16.26 6.85
CA ASP A 129 -18.22 16.03 7.53
C ASP A 129 -17.61 14.64 7.26
N GLY A 130 -18.05 13.98 6.20
CA GLY A 130 -17.52 12.73 5.72
C GLY A 130 -18.13 11.51 6.40
N ALA A 131 -18.96 10.76 5.69
CA ALA A 131 -19.37 9.43 6.09
C ALA A 131 -18.14 8.50 6.06
N MET A 132 -17.39 8.49 7.14
CA MET A 132 -16.39 7.46 7.36
C MET A 132 -17.12 6.23 7.91
N PHE A 133 -16.98 5.10 7.18
CA PHE A 133 -17.47 3.75 7.55
C PHE A 133 -18.96 3.49 7.34
N ALA A 134 -19.82 3.86 8.26
CA ALA A 134 -21.28 3.70 8.14
C ALA A 134 -21.96 4.94 8.73
N GLY A 135 -23.08 5.31 8.19
CA GLY A 135 -23.80 6.48 8.67
C GLY A 135 -25.18 6.58 8.04
N LYS A 136 -25.91 7.62 8.43
CA LYS A 136 -27.20 7.91 7.79
C LYS A 136 -27.02 8.02 6.28
N GLY A 137 -27.81 7.29 5.52
CA GLY A 137 -27.78 7.32 4.06
C GLY A 137 -26.85 6.28 3.41
N VAL A 138 -26.26 5.36 4.18
CA VAL A 138 -25.53 4.20 3.65
C VAL A 138 -26.25 2.93 4.05
N GLU A 139 -26.58 2.08 3.08
CA GLU A 139 -27.24 0.79 3.29
C GLU A 139 -26.43 -0.33 2.63
N TYR A 140 -26.31 -1.45 3.34
CA TYR A 140 -25.65 -2.65 2.86
C TYR A 140 -26.68 -3.75 2.62
N SER A 141 -26.73 -4.32 1.42
CA SER A 141 -27.65 -5.40 1.04
C SER A 141 -26.96 -6.47 0.19
N GLY A 142 -27.69 -7.50 -0.21
CA GLY A 142 -27.13 -8.67 -0.88
C GLY A 142 -26.67 -9.73 0.14
N ALA A 143 -26.03 -10.79 -0.34
CA ALA A 143 -25.60 -11.93 0.49
C ALA A 143 -24.67 -11.52 1.62
N ASP A 144 -23.80 -10.52 1.38
CA ASP A 144 -22.82 -10.02 2.35
C ASP A 144 -23.31 -8.76 3.09
N GLY A 145 -24.55 -8.31 2.83
CA GLY A 145 -25.07 -7.04 3.32
C GLY A 145 -25.12 -6.97 4.86
N ARG A 146 -25.69 -7.98 5.51
CA ARG A 146 -25.82 -8.00 6.97
C ARG A 146 -24.48 -8.05 7.68
N LEU A 147 -23.52 -8.82 7.16
CA LEU A 147 -22.13 -8.84 7.67
C LEU A 147 -21.53 -7.43 7.63
N ASN A 148 -21.65 -6.76 6.49
CA ASN A 148 -21.08 -5.42 6.30
C ASN A 148 -21.72 -4.38 7.21
N MET A 149 -23.05 -4.44 7.40
CA MET A 149 -23.74 -3.60 8.36
C MET A 149 -23.14 -3.78 9.76
N VAL A 150 -23.07 -5.02 10.25
CA VAL A 150 -22.56 -5.33 11.60
C VAL A 150 -21.09 -4.90 11.76
N MET A 151 -20.24 -5.21 10.77
CA MET A 151 -18.81 -4.89 10.86
C MET A 151 -18.54 -3.38 10.80
N ASN A 152 -19.32 -2.60 10.04
CA ASN A 152 -19.19 -1.15 9.99
C ASN A 152 -19.79 -0.47 11.26
N GLU A 153 -20.91 -0.95 11.79
CA GLU A 153 -21.44 -0.51 13.09
C GLU A 153 -20.43 -0.77 14.22
N ARG A 154 -19.75 -1.94 14.20
CA ARG A 154 -18.69 -2.24 15.15
C ARG A 154 -17.52 -1.25 15.09
N VAL A 155 -17.12 -0.80 13.89
CA VAL A 155 -16.07 0.20 13.75
C VAL A 155 -16.45 1.50 14.47
N LEU A 156 -17.69 1.96 14.30
CA LEU A 156 -18.19 3.15 14.99
C LEU A 156 -18.25 2.95 16.51
N TYR A 157 -18.77 1.79 16.95
CA TYR A 157 -18.84 1.41 18.35
C TYR A 157 -17.44 1.39 19.00
N LYS A 158 -16.48 0.73 18.38
CA LYS A 158 -15.07 0.70 18.86
C LYS A 158 -14.43 2.09 18.93
N ARG A 159 -14.74 2.99 18.00
CA ARG A 159 -14.23 4.36 18.05
C ARG A 159 -14.65 5.10 19.30
N GLN A 160 -15.89 4.93 19.73
CA GLN A 160 -16.42 5.55 20.94
C GLN A 160 -15.80 4.96 22.21
N GLU A 161 -15.72 3.62 22.28
CA GLU A 161 -15.38 2.89 23.50
C GLU A 161 -13.89 2.55 23.64
N CYS A 162 -13.13 2.52 22.54
CA CYS A 162 -11.78 1.95 22.52
C CYS A 162 -10.67 2.89 22.07
N SER A 163 -10.91 4.17 21.81
CA SER A 163 -9.89 5.04 21.20
C SER A 163 -8.57 5.06 21.99
N GLN A 164 -8.62 5.12 23.31
CA GLN A 164 -7.43 5.11 24.19
C GLN A 164 -6.73 3.74 24.17
N LEU A 165 -7.49 2.64 24.19
CA LEU A 165 -6.94 1.28 24.16
C LEU A 165 -6.28 0.96 22.81
N LEU A 166 -6.87 1.40 21.71
CA LEU A 166 -6.29 1.25 20.38
C LEU A 166 -5.00 2.05 20.25
N ASN A 167 -4.96 3.28 20.77
CA ASN A 167 -3.74 4.09 20.79
C ASN A 167 -2.65 3.43 21.66
N ALA A 168 -3.01 2.84 22.81
CA ALA A 168 -2.08 2.11 23.65
C ALA A 168 -1.52 0.87 22.95
N LEU A 169 -2.34 0.13 22.19
CA LEU A 169 -1.91 -1.02 21.40
C LEU A 169 -0.97 -0.61 20.26
N ILE A 170 -1.31 0.43 19.51
CA ILE A 170 -0.50 0.96 18.40
C ILE A 170 0.85 1.48 18.90
N SER A 171 0.88 2.13 20.07
CA SER A 171 2.11 2.69 20.65
C SER A 171 3.00 1.64 21.36
N LEU A 172 2.49 0.42 21.58
CA LEU A 172 3.24 -0.64 22.30
C LEU A 172 4.63 -0.92 21.70
N PRO A 173 4.82 -1.01 20.38
CA PRO A 173 6.13 -1.24 19.77
C PRO A 173 7.16 -0.14 20.02
N ALA A 174 6.72 1.11 20.23
CA ALA A 174 7.62 2.26 20.44
C ALA A 174 8.26 2.28 21.84
N HIS A 175 7.71 1.52 22.79
CA HIS A 175 8.20 1.51 24.17
C HIS A 175 9.16 0.35 24.43
N GLN A 176 10.28 0.64 25.09
CA GLN A 176 11.23 -0.37 25.55
C GLN A 176 10.82 -0.90 26.93
N PHE A 177 9.75 -1.69 26.99
CA PHE A 177 9.31 -2.35 28.21
C PHE A 177 10.11 -3.63 28.48
N SER A 178 10.24 -4.01 29.76
CA SER A 178 10.66 -5.37 30.10
C SER A 178 9.66 -6.39 29.56
N GLU A 179 10.08 -7.63 29.35
CA GLU A 179 9.23 -8.70 28.85
C GLU A 179 7.95 -8.88 29.70
N THR A 180 8.10 -8.92 31.02
CA THR A 180 6.97 -9.06 31.96
C THR A 180 5.97 -7.92 31.83
N VAL A 181 6.44 -6.67 31.75
CA VAL A 181 5.57 -5.49 31.58
C VAL A 181 4.88 -5.51 30.22
N SER A 182 5.57 -5.91 29.14
CA SER A 182 4.99 -6.04 27.82
C SER A 182 3.85 -7.06 27.79
N LEU A 183 4.04 -8.22 28.41
CA LEU A 183 3.02 -9.25 28.53
C LEU A 183 1.80 -8.77 29.32
N GLN A 184 2.02 -8.16 30.50
CA GLN A 184 0.92 -7.65 31.33
C GLN A 184 0.09 -6.59 30.59
N LYS A 185 0.75 -5.65 29.88
CA LYS A 185 0.08 -4.63 29.08
C LYS A 185 -0.72 -5.26 27.94
N THR A 186 -0.13 -6.18 27.20
CA THR A 186 -0.78 -6.91 26.11
C THR A 186 -2.03 -7.65 26.59
N ASP A 187 -1.91 -8.42 27.68
CA ASP A 187 -3.04 -9.18 28.26
C ASP A 187 -4.14 -8.23 28.79
N SER A 188 -3.77 -7.10 29.37
CA SER A 188 -4.74 -6.09 29.83
C SER A 188 -5.51 -5.49 28.66
N ILE A 189 -4.81 -5.04 27.61
CA ILE A 189 -5.43 -4.47 26.41
C ILE A 189 -6.34 -5.51 25.74
N GLN A 190 -5.87 -6.75 25.61
CA GLN A 190 -6.66 -7.84 25.02
C GLN A 190 -7.95 -8.12 25.82
N ARG A 191 -7.87 -8.16 27.15
CA ARG A 191 -9.06 -8.35 28.01
C ARG A 191 -10.08 -7.22 27.82
N CYS A 192 -9.64 -5.97 27.82
CA CYS A 192 -10.52 -4.83 27.60
C CYS A 192 -11.20 -4.86 26.23
N LEU A 193 -10.43 -5.13 25.16
CA LEU A 193 -10.99 -5.21 23.80
C LEU A 193 -11.98 -6.38 23.66
N ASN A 194 -11.69 -7.53 24.27
CA ASN A 194 -12.60 -8.67 24.29
C ASN A 194 -13.88 -8.37 25.08
N GLN A 195 -13.80 -7.62 26.17
CA GLN A 195 -14.98 -7.20 26.92
C GLN A 195 -15.89 -6.31 26.08
N ILE A 196 -15.33 -5.31 25.42
CA ILE A 196 -16.06 -4.41 24.52
C ILE A 196 -16.69 -5.18 23.36
N ASP A 197 -15.94 -6.10 22.73
CA ASP A 197 -16.50 -6.97 21.70
C ASP A 197 -17.65 -7.85 22.25
N ASN A 198 -17.54 -8.38 23.46
CA ASN A 198 -18.60 -9.20 24.06
C ASN A 198 -19.89 -8.37 24.32
N GLU A 199 -19.77 -7.10 24.68
CA GLU A 199 -20.91 -6.19 24.82
C GLU A 199 -21.59 -5.95 23.46
N PHE A 200 -20.80 -5.69 22.41
CA PHE A 200 -21.33 -5.54 21.06
C PHE A 200 -21.93 -6.84 20.50
N ILE A 201 -21.32 -8.00 20.75
CA ILE A 201 -21.80 -9.33 20.33
C ILE A 201 -23.18 -9.65 20.91
N ARG A 202 -23.54 -9.14 22.10
CA ARG A 202 -24.90 -9.33 22.65
C ARG A 202 -25.98 -8.80 21.71
N GLN A 203 -25.69 -7.77 20.93
CA GLN A 203 -26.59 -7.21 19.93
C GLN A 203 -26.60 -8.03 18.63
N PHE A 204 -25.47 -8.66 18.28
CA PHE A 204 -25.26 -9.38 17.02
C PHE A 204 -24.62 -10.76 17.22
N PRO A 205 -25.25 -11.67 17.99
CA PRO A 205 -24.63 -12.94 18.39
C PRO A 205 -24.27 -13.85 17.21
N ALA A 206 -25.01 -13.81 16.10
CA ALA A 206 -24.74 -14.57 14.90
C ALA A 206 -23.42 -14.19 14.21
N TYR A 207 -22.83 -13.04 14.53
CA TYR A 207 -21.58 -12.51 13.96
C TYR A 207 -20.42 -12.54 14.94
N ALA A 208 -20.59 -13.19 16.09
CA ALA A 208 -19.52 -13.34 17.10
C ALA A 208 -18.21 -13.90 16.51
N TRP A 209 -18.34 -14.85 15.58
CA TRP A 209 -17.20 -15.45 14.87
C TRP A 209 -16.38 -14.42 14.09
N ALA A 210 -17.04 -13.50 13.38
CA ALA A 210 -16.40 -12.44 12.59
C ALA A 210 -15.73 -11.41 13.49
N ILE A 211 -16.46 -10.93 14.49
CA ILE A 211 -16.01 -9.90 15.42
C ILE A 211 -14.76 -10.35 16.17
N ARG A 212 -14.80 -11.54 16.79
CA ARG A 212 -13.69 -12.08 17.57
C ARG A 212 -12.46 -12.37 16.71
N ASN A 213 -12.66 -12.89 15.49
CA ASN A 213 -11.56 -13.23 14.61
C ASN A 213 -10.82 -11.97 14.12
N GLU A 214 -11.55 -10.92 13.70
CA GLU A 214 -10.95 -9.67 13.29
C GLU A 214 -10.23 -8.96 14.45
N THR A 215 -10.82 -8.97 15.67
CA THR A 215 -10.14 -8.40 16.86
C THR A 215 -8.87 -9.16 17.20
N ALA A 216 -8.89 -10.49 17.14
CA ALA A 216 -7.70 -11.28 17.41
C ALA A 216 -6.60 -11.02 16.38
N SER A 217 -6.93 -10.94 15.09
CA SER A 217 -5.99 -10.60 14.02
C SER A 217 -5.38 -9.21 14.25
N ASP A 218 -6.20 -8.22 14.59
CA ASP A 218 -5.77 -6.84 14.85
C ASP A 218 -4.84 -6.72 16.06
N ILE A 219 -5.15 -7.42 17.16
CA ILE A 219 -4.29 -7.46 18.35
C ILE A 219 -2.96 -8.16 18.05
N TYR A 220 -3.02 -9.33 17.42
CA TYR A 220 -1.82 -10.14 17.22
C TYR A 220 -0.84 -9.53 16.22
N GLN A 221 -1.29 -8.75 15.22
CA GLN A 221 -0.38 -8.02 14.35
C GLN A 221 0.50 -7.04 15.14
N TRP A 222 -0.08 -6.28 16.09
CA TRP A 222 0.67 -5.32 16.90
C TRP A 222 1.61 -5.99 17.90
N ILE A 223 1.20 -7.14 18.45
CA ILE A 223 2.07 -7.95 19.29
C ILE A 223 3.26 -8.47 18.47
N ASN A 224 3.02 -8.98 17.26
CA ASN A 224 4.10 -9.43 16.39
C ASN A 224 5.11 -8.29 16.11
N VAL A 225 4.62 -7.08 15.80
CA VAL A 225 5.46 -5.90 15.56
C VAL A 225 6.30 -5.57 16.80
N HIS A 226 5.71 -5.63 18.01
CA HIS A 226 6.43 -5.39 19.27
C HIS A 226 7.59 -6.38 19.50
N TYR A 227 7.43 -7.62 19.04
CA TYR A 227 8.45 -8.66 19.21
C TYR A 227 9.42 -8.82 18.03
N ILE A 228 9.36 -7.97 17.00
CA ILE A 228 10.38 -7.95 15.94
C ILE A 228 11.77 -7.73 16.56
N GLY A 229 12.71 -8.63 16.29
CA GLY A 229 14.06 -8.60 16.86
C GLY A 229 14.16 -9.02 18.33
N LYS A 230 13.04 -9.41 18.98
CA LYS A 230 12.98 -9.88 20.37
C LYS A 230 12.48 -11.32 20.44
N ILE A 231 12.74 -11.99 21.54
CA ILE A 231 12.21 -13.35 21.80
C ILE A 231 10.79 -13.21 22.36
N MET A 232 9.82 -13.81 21.67
CA MET A 232 8.44 -13.88 22.15
C MET A 232 8.33 -15.05 23.15
N PRO A 233 7.64 -14.85 24.31
CA PRO A 233 7.40 -15.93 25.25
C PRO A 233 6.69 -17.12 24.61
N ALA A 234 7.12 -18.35 24.94
CA ALA A 234 6.64 -19.58 24.27
C ALA A 234 5.11 -19.73 24.32
N GLY A 235 4.47 -19.44 25.45
CA GLY A 235 3.00 -19.52 25.59
C GLY A 235 2.26 -18.48 24.74
N LEU A 236 2.81 -17.27 24.59
CA LEU A 236 2.27 -16.23 23.72
C LEU A 236 2.45 -16.61 22.27
N PHE A 237 3.63 -17.08 21.88
CA PHE A 237 3.90 -17.55 20.53
C PHE A 237 2.96 -18.70 20.12
N ALA A 238 2.78 -19.71 20.98
CA ALA A 238 1.87 -20.82 20.73
C ALA A 238 0.42 -20.34 20.48
N ARG A 239 -0.07 -19.41 21.31
CA ARG A 239 -1.41 -18.81 21.18
C ARG A 239 -1.56 -18.05 19.86
N ILE A 240 -0.59 -17.23 19.48
CA ILE A 240 -0.59 -16.49 18.22
C ILE A 240 -0.51 -17.44 17.02
N ASN A 241 0.36 -18.47 17.11
CA ASN A 241 0.52 -19.44 16.03
C ASN A 241 -0.74 -20.30 15.79
N GLN A 242 -1.59 -20.50 16.80
CA GLN A 242 -2.87 -21.19 16.67
C GLN A 242 -3.95 -20.31 16.00
N HIS A 243 -3.78 -18.99 15.98
CA HIS A 243 -4.77 -18.11 15.36
C HIS A 243 -4.78 -18.28 13.83
N LYS A 244 -6.00 -18.33 13.28
CA LYS A 244 -6.26 -18.51 11.85
C LYS A 244 -7.30 -17.47 11.40
N PRO A 245 -6.90 -16.43 10.65
CA PRO A 245 -7.83 -15.47 10.08
C PRO A 245 -8.87 -16.10 9.15
N PHE A 246 -10.11 -15.62 9.22
CA PHE A 246 -11.17 -15.95 8.27
C PHE A 246 -11.21 -14.99 7.09
N PHE A 247 -10.77 -13.75 7.31
CA PHE A 247 -10.93 -12.65 6.39
C PHE A 247 -9.63 -12.33 5.65
N THR A 248 -9.75 -12.09 4.34
CA THR A 248 -8.73 -11.38 3.59
C THR A 248 -8.91 -9.88 3.82
N SER A 249 -8.62 -9.45 5.03
CA SER A 249 -8.78 -8.08 5.53
C SER A 249 -7.44 -7.47 5.91
N ASN A 250 -7.42 -6.16 6.15
CA ASN A 250 -6.23 -5.51 6.68
C ASN A 250 -5.73 -6.21 7.96
N ALA A 251 -6.62 -6.51 8.90
CA ALA A 251 -6.24 -7.20 10.13
C ALA A 251 -5.70 -8.61 9.85
N GLY A 252 -6.39 -9.41 9.04
CA GLY A 252 -6.00 -10.77 8.71
C GLY A 252 -4.71 -10.85 7.89
N VAL A 253 -4.56 -9.98 6.89
CA VAL A 253 -3.35 -9.95 6.04
C VAL A 253 -2.16 -9.37 6.79
N GLN A 254 -2.34 -8.30 7.56
CA GLN A 254 -1.29 -7.73 8.38
C GLN A 254 -0.83 -8.67 9.50
N PHE A 255 -1.73 -9.50 10.03
CA PHE A 255 -1.34 -10.56 10.96
C PHE A 255 -0.27 -11.48 10.34
N TYR A 256 -0.49 -11.99 9.14
CA TYR A 256 0.50 -12.84 8.46
C TYR A 256 1.76 -12.06 8.08
N ARG A 257 1.61 -10.85 7.59
CA ARG A 257 2.74 -9.98 7.23
C ARG A 257 3.67 -9.73 8.43
N THR A 258 3.11 -9.32 9.56
CA THR A 258 3.89 -9.05 10.78
C THR A 258 4.46 -10.33 11.39
N LEU A 259 3.78 -11.47 11.24
CA LEU A 259 4.30 -12.77 11.64
C LEU A 259 5.50 -13.19 10.75
N SER A 260 5.44 -12.91 9.44
CA SER A 260 6.59 -13.07 8.53
C SER A 260 7.76 -12.18 8.96
N MET A 261 7.51 -10.90 9.25
CA MET A 261 8.54 -9.97 9.75
C MET A 261 9.15 -10.45 11.07
N TYR A 262 8.34 -10.96 11.98
CA TYR A 262 8.82 -11.57 13.23
C TYR A 262 9.74 -12.77 12.95
N ALA A 263 9.34 -13.69 12.09
CA ALA A 263 10.14 -14.87 11.72
C ALA A 263 11.51 -14.48 11.18
N ILE A 264 11.53 -13.61 10.19
CA ILE A 264 12.80 -13.18 9.55
C ILE A 264 13.67 -12.30 10.45
N SER A 265 13.11 -11.71 11.50
CA SER A 265 13.89 -10.96 12.49
C SER A 265 14.75 -11.86 13.40
N LYS A 266 14.56 -13.19 13.35
CA LYS A 266 15.34 -14.20 14.09
C LYS A 266 16.71 -14.53 13.47
N LYS A 267 17.13 -13.77 12.49
CA LYS A 267 18.38 -14.01 11.75
C LYS A 267 19.62 -13.92 12.65
N ASN A 268 20.45 -14.95 12.61
CA ASN A 268 21.77 -14.93 13.20
C ASN A 268 22.79 -14.46 12.17
N ASN A 269 23.07 -13.15 12.15
CA ASN A 269 24.09 -12.51 11.31
C ASN A 269 24.15 -12.96 9.82
N PRO A 270 23.05 -12.86 9.06
CA PRO A 270 22.99 -13.35 7.68
C PRO A 270 23.93 -12.59 6.74
N SER A 271 24.38 -11.38 7.10
CA SER A 271 25.36 -10.62 6.32
C SER A 271 26.72 -11.31 6.31
N LYS A 272 27.16 -11.86 7.45
CA LYS A 272 28.40 -12.61 7.54
C LYS A 272 28.32 -13.90 6.71
N ASP A 273 27.19 -14.59 6.79
CA ASP A 273 26.95 -15.81 6.01
C ASP A 273 26.96 -15.51 4.51
N PHE A 274 26.36 -14.39 4.07
CA PHE A 274 26.39 -13.93 2.69
C PHE A 274 27.81 -13.66 2.22
N ASP A 275 28.58 -12.89 2.98
CA ASP A 275 29.96 -12.54 2.61
C ASP A 275 30.83 -13.78 2.48
N GLN A 276 30.72 -14.73 3.42
CA GLN A 276 31.50 -15.97 3.41
C GLN A 276 31.07 -16.97 2.34
N THR A 277 29.76 -17.19 2.18
CA THR A 277 29.25 -18.28 1.33
C THR A 277 29.05 -17.85 -0.12
N ILE A 278 28.80 -16.59 -0.38
CA ILE A 278 28.53 -16.07 -1.72
C ILE A 278 29.71 -15.26 -2.24
N LEU A 279 30.10 -14.18 -1.56
CA LEU A 279 31.12 -13.28 -2.09
C LEU A 279 32.50 -13.93 -2.11
N ASN A 280 32.95 -14.49 -1.02
CA ASN A 280 34.29 -15.11 -0.97
C ASN A 280 34.38 -16.37 -1.84
N LYS A 281 33.31 -17.18 -1.91
CA LYS A 281 33.28 -18.39 -2.75
C LYS A 281 33.36 -18.09 -4.25
N ARG A 282 32.84 -16.94 -4.68
CA ARG A 282 32.83 -16.51 -6.08
C ARG A 282 33.88 -15.43 -6.38
N TYR A 283 34.78 -15.13 -5.44
CA TYR A 283 35.72 -14.02 -5.52
C TYR A 283 36.42 -13.94 -6.87
N GLU A 284 36.97 -15.06 -7.36
CA GLU A 284 37.72 -15.09 -8.63
C GLU A 284 36.89 -14.73 -9.86
N THR A 285 35.58 -14.89 -9.79
CA THR A 285 34.70 -14.56 -10.92
C THR A 285 34.36 -13.08 -11.04
N TYR A 286 34.75 -12.25 -10.05
CA TYR A 286 34.36 -10.86 -9.99
C TYR A 286 35.44 -9.93 -10.64
N ASN A 287 35.00 -8.78 -11.12
CA ASN A 287 35.87 -7.73 -11.63
C ASN A 287 36.60 -7.02 -10.47
N THR A 288 37.62 -6.22 -10.84
CA THR A 288 38.51 -5.52 -9.89
C THR A 288 37.75 -4.68 -8.86
N LYS A 289 36.71 -3.96 -9.26
CA LYS A 289 35.89 -3.12 -8.34
C LYS A 289 35.15 -3.95 -7.30
N ARG A 290 34.55 -5.07 -7.71
CA ARG A 290 33.87 -6.00 -6.80
C ARG A 290 34.84 -6.70 -5.85
N LYS A 291 36.01 -7.12 -6.35
CA LYS A 291 37.07 -7.71 -5.54
C LYS A 291 37.57 -6.74 -4.47
N ALA A 292 37.90 -5.49 -4.85
CA ALA A 292 38.33 -4.48 -3.89
C ALA A 292 37.35 -4.19 -2.76
N LEU A 293 36.04 -4.23 -3.04
CA LEU A 293 35.03 -4.08 -1.99
C LEU A 293 35.00 -5.29 -1.06
N ILE A 294 35.10 -6.53 -1.60
CA ILE A 294 35.14 -7.75 -0.80
C ILE A 294 36.36 -7.74 0.13
N ASP A 295 37.53 -7.36 -0.39
CA ASP A 295 38.74 -7.23 0.40
C ASP A 295 38.57 -6.23 1.54
N SER A 296 38.00 -5.05 1.25
CA SER A 296 37.72 -4.02 2.28
C SER A 296 36.77 -4.51 3.36
N ILE A 297 35.74 -5.31 3.00
CA ILE A 297 34.82 -5.93 3.97
C ILE A 297 35.55 -6.98 4.83
N ASN A 298 36.36 -7.84 4.21
CA ASN A 298 37.13 -8.87 4.92
C ASN A 298 38.15 -8.27 5.88
N ASP A 299 38.90 -7.25 5.44
CA ASP A 299 39.84 -6.50 6.28
C ASP A 299 39.16 -5.87 7.48
N TYR A 300 37.98 -5.27 7.27
CA TYR A 300 37.19 -4.71 8.36
C TYR A 300 36.74 -5.80 9.35
N LEU A 301 36.23 -6.94 8.85
CA LEU A 301 35.76 -8.04 9.69
C LEU A 301 36.89 -8.70 10.48
N ALA A 302 38.12 -8.66 9.98
CA ALA A 302 39.32 -9.20 10.63
C ALA A 302 39.82 -8.32 11.79
N LYS A 303 39.46 -7.05 11.87
CA LYS A 303 39.88 -6.14 12.94
C LYS A 303 39.34 -6.57 14.30
N PRO A 304 40.19 -6.70 15.35
CA PRO A 304 39.78 -7.21 16.65
C PRO A 304 38.96 -6.23 17.50
N ILE A 305 39.14 -4.91 17.30
CA ILE A 305 38.46 -3.85 18.06
C ILE A 305 37.80 -2.89 17.10
N LYS A 306 36.53 -2.55 17.37
CA LYS A 306 35.69 -1.70 16.54
C LYS A 306 35.20 -0.50 17.34
N GLY A 307 35.57 0.69 16.88
CA GLY A 307 35.07 1.96 17.42
C GLY A 307 33.83 2.49 16.67
N THR A 308 33.32 3.63 17.12
CA THR A 308 32.14 4.27 16.49
C THR A 308 32.38 4.62 15.02
N ASN A 309 33.58 5.10 14.67
CA ASN A 309 33.98 5.39 13.28
C ASN A 309 34.02 4.14 12.42
N ASP A 310 34.39 2.98 13.00
CA ASP A 310 34.39 1.72 12.29
C ASP A 310 32.97 1.28 11.93
N SER A 311 31.98 1.55 12.78
CA SER A 311 30.58 1.24 12.48
C SER A 311 30.04 2.07 11.29
N LEU A 312 30.41 3.35 11.21
CA LEU A 312 30.04 4.21 10.07
C LEU A 312 30.72 3.73 8.78
N HIS A 313 31.97 3.33 8.86
CA HIS A 313 32.69 2.76 7.71
C HIS A 313 32.04 1.47 7.22
N LEU A 314 31.66 0.56 8.13
CA LEU A 314 30.95 -0.67 7.76
C LEU A 314 29.60 -0.38 7.09
N MET A 315 28.85 0.60 7.58
CA MET A 315 27.60 1.01 6.94
C MET A 315 27.83 1.46 5.49
N HIS A 316 28.90 2.21 5.26
CA HIS A 316 29.30 2.63 3.91
C HIS A 316 29.65 1.43 3.02
N LEU A 317 30.46 0.50 3.51
CA LEU A 317 30.84 -0.72 2.77
C LEU A 317 29.59 -1.55 2.43
N TYR A 318 28.64 -1.70 3.34
CA TYR A 318 27.40 -2.43 3.09
C TYR A 318 26.45 -1.70 2.13
N LYS A 319 26.46 -0.37 2.11
CA LYS A 319 25.75 0.41 1.09
C LYS A 319 26.35 0.18 -0.30
N GLU A 320 27.67 0.20 -0.42
CA GLU A 320 28.35 -0.13 -1.68
C GLU A 320 28.12 -1.58 -2.10
N ARG A 321 28.16 -2.52 -1.16
CA ARG A 321 27.82 -3.92 -1.41
C ARG A 321 26.42 -4.07 -2.03
N LYS A 322 25.42 -3.36 -1.49
CA LYS A 322 24.07 -3.37 -2.04
C LYS A 322 24.02 -2.85 -3.47
N ASN A 323 24.85 -1.87 -3.81
CA ASN A 323 24.92 -1.33 -5.16
C ASN A 323 25.65 -2.25 -6.16
N LEU A 324 26.70 -2.94 -5.71
CA LEU A 324 27.52 -3.79 -6.57
C LEU A 324 27.02 -5.23 -6.71
N PHE A 325 26.26 -5.74 -5.73
CA PHE A 325 25.78 -7.12 -5.68
C PHE A 325 24.26 -7.22 -5.45
N PRO A 326 23.41 -6.44 -6.14
CA PRO A 326 21.99 -6.39 -5.85
C PRO A 326 21.30 -7.75 -6.10
N GLN A 327 21.66 -8.46 -7.16
CA GLN A 327 21.06 -9.76 -7.52
C GLN A 327 21.48 -10.87 -6.57
N GLU A 328 22.77 -10.95 -6.25
CA GLU A 328 23.33 -11.92 -5.32
C GLU A 328 22.73 -11.75 -3.91
N ILE A 329 22.58 -10.49 -3.46
CA ILE A 329 21.94 -10.16 -2.17
C ILE A 329 20.50 -10.61 -2.17
N GLU A 330 19.72 -10.23 -3.17
CA GLU A 330 18.30 -10.56 -3.26
C GLU A 330 18.09 -12.08 -3.28
N THR A 331 18.84 -12.79 -4.11
CA THR A 331 18.78 -14.24 -4.22
C THR A 331 19.11 -14.92 -2.89
N PHE A 332 20.20 -14.52 -2.25
CA PHE A 332 20.61 -15.12 -0.98
C PHE A 332 19.61 -14.88 0.14
N PHE A 333 19.21 -13.62 0.34
CA PHE A 333 18.32 -13.27 1.46
C PHE A 333 16.92 -13.84 1.28
N THR A 334 16.39 -13.86 0.05
CA THR A 334 15.10 -14.52 -0.21
C THR A 334 15.14 -16.00 0.11
N ALA A 335 16.16 -16.73 -0.37
CA ALA A 335 16.30 -18.15 -0.09
C ALA A 335 16.55 -18.43 1.41
N TYR A 336 17.33 -17.58 2.07
CA TYR A 336 17.58 -17.66 3.51
C TYR A 336 16.29 -17.48 4.32
N ASP A 337 15.48 -16.47 3.95
CA ASP A 337 14.23 -16.15 4.61
C ASP A 337 13.17 -17.24 4.43
N CYS A 338 13.06 -17.84 3.23
CA CYS A 338 12.20 -19.00 3.00
C CYS A 338 12.54 -20.14 3.96
N LYS A 339 13.82 -20.52 4.04
CA LYS A 339 14.28 -21.58 4.96
C LYS A 339 14.02 -21.25 6.43
N LEU A 340 14.21 -20.00 6.82
CA LEU A 340 13.97 -19.56 8.20
C LEU A 340 12.48 -19.66 8.55
N ILE A 341 11.59 -19.23 7.65
CA ILE A 341 10.14 -19.37 7.83
C ILE A 341 9.75 -20.85 7.97
N ASP A 342 10.26 -21.73 7.09
CA ASP A 342 9.97 -23.17 7.15
C ASP A 342 10.50 -23.86 8.41
N SER A 343 11.57 -23.34 9.01
CA SER A 343 12.09 -23.86 10.28
C SER A 343 11.17 -23.56 11.48
N ILE A 344 10.27 -22.57 11.35
CA ILE A 344 9.41 -22.11 12.44
C ILE A 344 7.94 -22.53 12.22
N TYR A 345 7.47 -22.53 10.96
CA TYR A 345 6.07 -22.77 10.62
C TYR A 345 5.92 -23.89 9.61
N GLN A 346 4.78 -24.58 9.70
CA GLN A 346 4.37 -25.61 8.75
C GLN A 346 3.43 -25.05 7.67
N GLU A 347 3.34 -25.76 6.54
CA GLU A 347 2.34 -25.45 5.50
C GLU A 347 0.90 -25.65 6.02
N PRO A 348 -0.05 -24.85 5.53
CA PRO A 348 0.05 -23.80 4.53
C PRO A 348 0.54 -22.45 5.10
N LYS A 349 0.71 -22.32 6.42
CA LYS A 349 1.08 -21.04 7.05
C LYS A 349 2.45 -20.56 6.57
N SER A 350 3.45 -21.41 6.51
CA SER A 350 4.80 -21.03 6.03
C SER A 350 4.72 -20.43 4.62
N ASP A 351 3.96 -21.06 3.71
CA ASP A 351 3.79 -20.57 2.34
C ASP A 351 3.08 -19.23 2.27
N ILE A 352 2.06 -19.00 3.12
CA ILE A 352 1.39 -17.70 3.21
C ILE A 352 2.37 -16.61 3.68
N LEU A 353 3.24 -16.92 4.65
CA LEU A 353 4.23 -15.96 5.16
C LEU A 353 5.28 -15.62 4.09
N LYS A 354 5.67 -16.57 3.24
CA LYS A 354 6.61 -16.34 2.14
C LYS A 354 6.08 -15.37 1.09
N LEU A 355 4.76 -15.24 0.91
CA LEU A 355 4.17 -14.25 -0.01
C LEU A 355 4.62 -12.82 0.32
N PHE A 356 4.89 -12.51 1.59
CA PHE A 356 5.33 -11.19 2.03
C PHE A 356 6.83 -10.94 1.87
N LEU A 357 7.60 -11.93 1.43
CA LEU A 357 8.99 -11.73 1.02
C LEU A 357 9.08 -10.99 -0.32
N LEU A 358 8.02 -11.04 -1.12
CA LEU A 358 7.92 -10.39 -2.44
C LEU A 358 7.75 -8.86 -2.36
N GLU A 359 7.38 -8.32 -1.20
CA GLU A 359 7.22 -6.86 -0.99
C GLU A 359 8.54 -6.07 -1.02
N ARG A 360 9.69 -6.75 -0.94
CA ARG A 360 10.97 -6.14 -0.55
C ARG A 360 11.70 -5.36 -1.62
N GLY A 361 11.34 -5.45 -2.89
CA GLY A 361 12.14 -4.84 -3.92
C GLY A 361 11.37 -4.39 -5.14
N GLU A 362 11.45 -3.09 -5.44
CA GLU A 362 10.88 -2.52 -6.66
C GLU A 362 11.50 -3.09 -7.95
N ASN A 363 12.68 -3.73 -7.88
CA ASN A 363 13.39 -4.33 -9.01
C ASN A 363 13.70 -5.83 -8.87
N SER A 364 13.20 -6.48 -7.81
CA SER A 364 13.60 -7.84 -7.44
C SER A 364 12.65 -8.94 -7.92
N PHE A 365 11.57 -8.58 -8.63
CA PHE A 365 10.59 -9.59 -9.05
C PHE A 365 11.22 -10.69 -9.95
N GLU A 366 12.23 -10.36 -10.76
CA GLU A 366 12.92 -11.33 -11.61
C GLU A 366 13.71 -12.37 -10.81
N GLN A 367 14.21 -12.00 -9.63
CA GLN A 367 15.02 -12.86 -8.75
C GLN A 367 14.18 -13.51 -7.66
N SER A 368 13.39 -12.72 -6.94
CA SER A 368 12.66 -13.19 -5.74
C SER A 368 11.46 -14.05 -6.08
N TYR A 369 10.67 -13.69 -7.10
CA TYR A 369 9.46 -14.44 -7.44
C TYR A 369 9.71 -15.89 -7.85
N PRO A 370 10.69 -16.21 -8.73
CA PRO A 370 11.01 -17.60 -9.06
C PRO A 370 11.47 -18.40 -7.84
N LEU A 371 12.23 -17.79 -6.92
CA LEU A 371 12.70 -18.45 -5.71
C LEU A 371 11.54 -18.80 -4.77
N VAL A 372 10.69 -17.82 -4.48
CA VAL A 372 9.51 -18.04 -3.63
C VAL A 372 8.56 -19.03 -4.28
N LEU A 373 8.31 -18.92 -5.60
CA LEU A 373 7.43 -19.84 -6.32
C LEU A 373 7.92 -21.30 -6.28
N ASN A 374 9.22 -21.51 -6.42
CA ASN A 374 9.81 -22.85 -6.38
C ASN A 374 9.79 -23.47 -4.96
N ASP A 375 9.72 -22.64 -3.92
CA ASP A 375 9.72 -23.04 -2.53
C ASP A 375 8.29 -23.26 -1.96
N ILE A 376 7.27 -22.67 -2.59
CA ILE A 376 5.86 -22.78 -2.18
C ILE A 376 5.28 -24.14 -2.61
N LYS A 377 4.64 -24.86 -1.67
CA LYS A 377 3.93 -26.12 -1.91
C LYS A 377 2.40 -25.96 -1.93
N THR A 378 1.87 -24.96 -1.24
CA THR A 378 0.44 -24.65 -1.21
C THR A 378 -0.03 -24.12 -2.57
N LYS A 379 -0.84 -24.88 -3.29
CA LYS A 379 -1.22 -24.60 -4.68
C LYS A 379 -1.82 -23.22 -4.93
N TRP A 380 -2.71 -22.76 -4.05
CA TRP A 380 -3.33 -21.45 -4.23
C TRP A 380 -2.34 -20.29 -4.03
N CYS A 381 -1.36 -20.43 -3.11
CA CYS A 381 -0.27 -19.48 -2.95
C CYS A 381 0.60 -19.44 -4.23
N GLY A 382 0.98 -20.62 -4.75
CA GLY A 382 1.75 -20.71 -5.99
C GLY A 382 1.03 -20.10 -7.19
N LYS A 383 -0.29 -20.30 -7.32
CA LYS A 383 -1.09 -19.64 -8.37
C LYS A 383 -1.09 -18.11 -8.23
N LEU A 384 -1.18 -17.62 -7.00
CA LEU A 384 -1.13 -16.17 -6.73
C LEU A 384 0.21 -15.58 -7.17
N VAL A 385 1.33 -16.18 -6.74
CA VAL A 385 2.69 -15.74 -7.13
C VAL A 385 2.90 -15.81 -8.63
N SER A 386 2.47 -16.92 -9.29
CA SER A 386 2.59 -17.08 -10.74
C SER A 386 1.82 -16.00 -11.50
N LYS A 387 0.61 -15.65 -11.03
CA LYS A 387 -0.19 -14.58 -11.63
C LYS A 387 0.50 -13.23 -11.47
N GLU A 388 0.99 -12.92 -10.26
CA GLU A 388 1.70 -11.66 -9.99
C GLU A 388 2.98 -11.53 -10.81
N LEU A 389 3.76 -12.62 -10.93
CA LEU A 389 4.96 -12.66 -11.77
C LEU A 389 4.63 -12.39 -13.24
N ALA A 390 3.58 -13.03 -13.77
CA ALA A 390 3.15 -12.80 -15.14
C ALA A 390 2.70 -11.35 -15.38
N GLU A 391 1.93 -10.77 -14.46
CA GLU A 391 1.49 -9.37 -14.50
C GLU A 391 2.68 -8.41 -14.44
N ALA A 392 3.62 -8.61 -13.50
CA ALA A 392 4.82 -7.81 -13.34
C ALA A 392 5.72 -7.88 -14.59
N THR A 393 5.92 -9.09 -15.15
CA THR A 393 6.71 -9.30 -16.37
C THR A 393 6.07 -8.60 -17.57
N ALA A 394 4.74 -8.74 -17.75
CA ALA A 394 4.02 -8.07 -18.84
C ALA A 394 4.08 -6.55 -18.71
N LYS A 395 3.95 -6.03 -17.47
CA LYS A 395 4.08 -4.61 -17.15
C LYS A 395 5.48 -4.10 -17.48
N GLN A 396 6.52 -4.79 -17.02
CA GLN A 396 7.92 -4.41 -17.28
C GLN A 396 8.25 -4.41 -18.78
N LYS A 397 7.73 -5.42 -19.52
CA LYS A 397 7.90 -5.45 -20.99
C LYS A 397 7.30 -4.21 -21.66
N LYS A 398 6.11 -3.77 -21.23
CA LYS A 398 5.47 -2.54 -21.74
C LYS A 398 6.29 -1.30 -21.40
N ILE A 399 6.78 -1.20 -20.16
CA ILE A 399 7.63 -0.09 -19.71
C ILE A 399 8.90 -0.03 -20.54
N ASN A 400 9.61 -1.16 -20.70
CA ASN A 400 10.85 -1.23 -21.47
C ASN A 400 10.62 -0.85 -22.95
N ALA A 401 9.49 -1.26 -23.55
CA ALA A 401 9.15 -0.88 -24.91
C ALA A 401 8.93 0.64 -25.06
N LEU A 402 8.25 1.27 -24.07
CA LEU A 402 8.06 2.72 -24.06
C LEU A 402 9.38 3.48 -23.90
N LEU A 403 10.26 3.02 -23.02
CA LEU A 403 11.60 3.62 -22.82
C LEU A 403 12.48 3.45 -24.05
N ALA A 404 12.41 2.31 -24.73
CA ALA A 404 13.17 2.04 -25.97
C ALA A 404 12.67 2.87 -27.17
N SER A 405 11.38 3.27 -27.17
CA SER A 405 10.81 4.13 -28.24
C SER A 405 11.03 5.63 -28.02
N SER A 406 11.97 5.99 -27.14
CA SER A 406 12.32 7.38 -26.85
C SER A 406 13.09 8.03 -28.01
N SER A 407 12.98 9.37 -28.12
CA SER A 407 13.76 10.20 -29.04
C SER A 407 14.65 11.16 -28.29
N SER A 408 15.65 11.72 -28.98
CA SER A 408 16.51 12.77 -28.44
C SER A 408 15.77 14.09 -28.25
N ILE A 409 16.24 14.91 -27.33
CA ILE A 409 15.77 16.28 -27.11
C ILE A 409 16.74 17.22 -27.80
N ASN A 410 16.26 17.99 -28.79
CA ASN A 410 17.08 18.95 -29.53
C ASN A 410 16.90 20.40 -29.04
N ASP A 411 15.99 20.63 -28.08
CA ASP A 411 15.74 21.96 -27.51
C ASP A 411 16.74 22.24 -26.37
N THR A 412 17.73 23.05 -26.68
CA THR A 412 18.77 23.52 -25.74
C THR A 412 18.55 24.95 -25.24
N ALA A 413 17.48 25.63 -25.70
CA ALA A 413 17.12 26.94 -25.21
C ALA A 413 16.68 26.87 -23.74
N TYR A 414 17.25 27.71 -22.90
CA TYR A 414 16.96 27.80 -21.46
C TYR A 414 17.26 26.50 -20.69
N PHE A 415 18.46 26.42 -20.15
CA PHE A 415 18.94 25.25 -19.41
C PHE A 415 18.13 25.00 -18.13
N ILE A 416 17.40 23.88 -18.08
CA ILE A 416 16.64 23.39 -16.93
C ILE A 416 17.17 22.04 -16.41
N GLY A 417 18.24 21.54 -17.00
CA GLY A 417 18.90 20.26 -16.74
C GLY A 417 19.47 19.68 -18.02
N SER A 418 20.33 18.68 -17.89
CA SER A 418 20.87 17.92 -19.03
C SER A 418 19.73 17.12 -19.67
N PRO A 419 19.47 17.26 -20.97
CA PRO A 419 18.40 16.54 -21.66
C PRO A 419 18.73 15.05 -21.70
N LEU A 420 17.77 14.18 -21.31
CA LEU A 420 17.93 12.73 -21.38
C LEU A 420 17.20 12.16 -22.60
N LYS A 421 15.87 12.26 -22.61
CA LYS A 421 15.03 11.69 -23.68
C LYS A 421 13.62 12.26 -23.69
N LYS A 422 12.93 12.12 -24.83
CA LYS A 422 11.49 12.38 -24.99
C LYS A 422 10.76 11.06 -25.20
N LEU A 423 9.69 10.83 -24.42
CA LEU A 423 8.86 9.62 -24.49
C LEU A 423 7.64 9.85 -25.39
N PRO A 424 7.10 8.79 -26.03
CA PRO A 424 6.08 8.93 -27.08
C PRO A 424 4.74 9.48 -26.60
N PHE A 425 4.50 9.52 -25.30
CA PHE A 425 3.27 10.06 -24.68
C PHE A 425 3.43 11.51 -24.19
N GLY A 426 4.43 12.26 -24.70
CA GLY A 426 4.61 13.69 -24.44
C GLY A 426 5.39 14.02 -23.16
N ALA A 427 6.09 13.06 -22.55
CA ALA A 427 7.00 13.33 -21.44
C ALA A 427 8.39 13.70 -21.96
N THR A 428 8.98 14.79 -21.43
CA THR A 428 10.35 15.23 -21.73
C THR A 428 11.18 15.16 -20.45
N LEU A 429 12.28 14.40 -20.46
CA LEU A 429 13.06 14.03 -19.28
C LEU A 429 14.41 14.75 -19.26
N TYR A 430 14.71 15.38 -18.13
CA TYR A 430 15.96 16.09 -17.85
C TYR A 430 16.58 15.59 -16.55
N GLN A 431 17.90 15.74 -16.39
CA GLN A 431 18.61 15.48 -15.13
C GLN A 431 19.39 16.73 -14.71
N LEU A 432 19.32 17.08 -13.43
CA LEU A 432 20.01 18.24 -12.86
C LEU A 432 20.73 17.86 -11.57
N ASP A 433 22.03 17.59 -11.67
CA ASP A 433 22.87 17.17 -10.54
C ASP A 433 23.58 18.35 -9.86
N ASN A 434 23.71 19.48 -10.55
CA ASN A 434 24.37 20.67 -10.03
C ASN A 434 23.82 21.94 -10.68
N ILE A 435 23.70 23.00 -9.89
CA ILE A 435 23.35 24.34 -10.36
C ILE A 435 24.00 25.39 -9.48
N LYS A 436 24.49 26.48 -10.11
CA LYS A 436 25.16 27.58 -9.41
C LYS A 436 24.16 28.53 -8.72
N ASN A 437 22.98 28.70 -9.29
CA ASN A 437 21.99 29.67 -8.81
C ASN A 437 20.56 29.18 -9.08
N ILE A 438 19.77 29.06 -8.03
CA ILE A 438 18.36 28.62 -8.07
C ILE A 438 17.47 29.62 -8.84
N ASP A 439 17.69 30.91 -8.68
CA ASP A 439 16.89 31.94 -9.37
C ASP A 439 17.06 31.84 -10.87
N THR A 440 18.24 31.45 -11.34
CA THR A 440 18.51 31.18 -12.76
C THR A 440 17.67 29.99 -13.26
N LEU A 441 17.52 28.93 -12.46
CA LEU A 441 16.66 27.79 -12.82
C LEU A 441 15.20 28.20 -12.92
N ILE A 442 14.69 28.95 -11.93
CA ILE A 442 13.31 29.46 -11.92
C ILE A 442 13.07 30.33 -13.17
N LYS A 443 13.98 31.28 -13.45
CA LYS A 443 13.91 32.13 -14.63
C LYS A 443 13.94 31.34 -15.93
N ASN A 444 14.80 30.33 -16.04
CA ASN A 444 14.86 29.47 -17.21
C ASN A 444 13.58 28.66 -17.43
N LEU A 445 12.97 28.13 -16.36
CA LEU A 445 11.65 27.48 -16.44
C LEU A 445 10.57 28.45 -16.97
N GLN A 446 10.51 29.66 -16.45
CA GLN A 446 9.56 30.68 -16.89
C GLN A 446 9.77 31.10 -18.36
N LEU A 447 11.01 31.28 -18.77
CA LEU A 447 11.35 31.65 -20.16
C LEU A 447 11.08 30.50 -21.14
N LYS A 448 11.40 29.26 -20.75
CA LYS A 448 11.16 28.06 -21.57
C LYS A 448 9.67 27.86 -21.85
N PHE A 449 8.84 28.16 -20.88
CA PHE A 449 7.40 28.01 -20.96
C PHE A 449 6.69 29.37 -20.90
N SER A 450 7.25 30.36 -21.60
CA SER A 450 6.68 31.71 -21.65
C SER A 450 5.20 31.68 -22.08
N ASN A 451 4.39 32.55 -21.46
CA ASN A 451 2.93 32.65 -21.65
C ASN A 451 2.12 31.44 -21.11
N LYS A 452 2.75 30.51 -20.40
CA LYS A 452 2.03 29.44 -19.69
C LYS A 452 2.15 29.61 -18.18
N ALA A 453 1.11 29.21 -17.46
CA ALA A 453 1.24 28.98 -16.02
C ALA A 453 1.97 27.66 -15.78
N LEU A 454 2.82 27.60 -14.74
CA LEU A 454 3.55 26.40 -14.37
C LEU A 454 2.91 25.76 -13.13
N ILE A 455 2.60 24.49 -13.21
CA ILE A 455 2.27 23.65 -12.05
C ILE A 455 3.50 22.78 -11.78
N ILE A 456 4.22 23.09 -10.71
CA ILE A 456 5.42 22.35 -10.29
C ILE A 456 5.02 21.37 -9.21
N ASP A 457 5.25 20.07 -9.46
CA ASP A 457 4.98 18.97 -8.54
C ASP A 457 6.30 18.37 -8.05
N PHE A 458 6.60 18.56 -6.76
CA PHE A 458 7.75 17.94 -6.10
C PHE A 458 7.37 16.57 -5.57
N TRP A 459 8.04 15.54 -6.03
CA TRP A 459 7.73 14.15 -5.70
C TRP A 459 8.96 13.26 -5.53
N ALA A 460 8.76 12.01 -5.11
CA ALA A 460 9.79 10.99 -5.02
C ALA A 460 9.24 9.62 -5.45
N THR A 461 10.09 8.74 -5.97
CA THR A 461 9.66 7.40 -6.41
C THR A 461 9.13 6.52 -5.28
N TRP A 462 9.57 6.73 -4.06
CA TRP A 462 9.12 6.04 -2.84
C TRP A 462 7.93 6.74 -2.14
N CYS A 463 7.49 7.89 -2.62
CA CYS A 463 6.40 8.65 -2.00
C CYS A 463 5.03 8.09 -2.42
N ALA A 464 4.45 7.21 -1.62
CA ALA A 464 3.15 6.60 -1.91
C ALA A 464 2.00 7.62 -2.12
N PRO A 465 1.88 8.73 -1.33
CA PRO A 465 0.90 9.77 -1.61
C PRO A 465 1.10 10.45 -2.96
N CYS A 466 2.37 10.67 -3.39
CA CYS A 466 2.68 11.23 -4.71
C CYS A 466 2.22 10.29 -5.82
N LEU A 467 2.66 9.03 -5.77
CA LEU A 467 2.30 8.02 -6.77
C LEU A 467 0.79 7.83 -6.91
N SER A 468 0.03 8.03 -5.81
CA SER A 468 -1.44 7.98 -5.85
C SER A 468 -2.08 9.21 -6.50
N ASP A 469 -1.40 10.35 -6.53
CA ASP A 469 -1.91 11.63 -7.06
C ASP A 469 -1.54 11.85 -8.54
N LEU A 470 -0.40 11.32 -9.00
CA LEU A 470 0.08 11.44 -10.39
C LEU A 470 -0.94 10.98 -11.46
N PRO A 471 -1.76 9.91 -11.28
CA PRO A 471 -2.81 9.57 -12.24
C PRO A 471 -3.88 10.65 -12.42
N TYR A 472 -4.18 11.42 -11.37
CA TYR A 472 -5.10 12.56 -11.47
C TYR A 472 -4.46 13.73 -12.22
N SER A 473 -3.16 14.00 -11.95
CA SER A 473 -2.38 14.99 -12.70
C SER A 473 -2.36 14.65 -14.19
N LYS A 474 -2.14 13.39 -14.55
CA LYS A 474 -2.22 12.90 -15.93
C LYS A 474 -3.59 13.18 -16.56
N LYS A 475 -4.69 12.80 -15.90
CA LYS A 475 -6.05 13.05 -16.41
C LYS A 475 -6.32 14.54 -16.62
N LEU A 476 -5.90 15.40 -15.69
CA LEU A 476 -6.01 16.84 -15.82
C LEU A 476 -5.25 17.36 -17.02
N HIS A 477 -4.00 16.93 -17.20
CA HIS A 477 -3.17 17.33 -18.35
C HIS A 477 -3.81 16.89 -19.67
N GLU A 478 -4.20 15.61 -19.79
CA GLU A 478 -4.77 15.05 -21.03
C GLU A 478 -6.11 15.72 -21.40
N ALA A 479 -6.94 16.03 -20.40
CA ALA A 479 -8.27 16.63 -20.62
C ALA A 479 -8.24 18.15 -20.89
N ASN A 480 -7.10 18.84 -20.65
CA ASN A 480 -7.02 20.31 -20.70
C ASN A 480 -5.78 20.80 -21.46
N GLN A 481 -5.40 20.11 -22.53
CA GLN A 481 -4.24 20.49 -23.37
C GLN A 481 -4.42 21.85 -24.08
N ASP A 482 -5.66 22.33 -24.20
CA ASP A 482 -6.01 23.64 -24.76
C ASP A 482 -5.73 24.80 -23.81
N LEU A 483 -5.53 24.55 -22.53
CA LEU A 483 -5.21 25.62 -21.58
C LEU A 483 -3.68 25.88 -21.55
N PRO A 484 -3.26 27.16 -21.40
CA PRO A 484 -1.86 27.53 -21.33
C PRO A 484 -1.26 27.19 -19.94
N VAL A 485 -1.17 25.90 -19.66
CA VAL A 485 -0.61 25.35 -18.42
C VAL A 485 0.46 24.33 -18.79
N GLU A 486 1.63 24.42 -18.16
CA GLU A 486 2.69 23.42 -18.24
C GLU A 486 2.82 22.70 -16.91
N TYR A 487 2.97 21.38 -16.97
CA TYR A 487 3.20 20.54 -15.81
C TYR A 487 4.69 20.18 -15.71
N VAL A 488 5.32 20.59 -14.63
CA VAL A 488 6.73 20.35 -14.34
C VAL A 488 6.84 19.44 -13.12
N TYR A 489 7.30 18.21 -13.30
CA TYR A 489 7.46 17.22 -12.26
C TYR A 489 8.92 17.15 -11.84
N ILE A 490 9.22 17.48 -10.59
CA ILE A 490 10.57 17.47 -10.04
C ILE A 490 10.68 16.29 -9.06
N CYS A 491 11.49 15.30 -9.44
CA CYS A 491 11.77 14.13 -8.61
C CYS A 491 13.13 14.25 -7.93
N THR A 492 13.16 14.03 -6.60
CA THR A 492 14.43 14.01 -5.86
C THR A 492 15.22 12.72 -6.11
N ASN A 493 16.56 12.82 -6.09
CA ASN A 493 17.45 11.66 -6.11
C ASN A 493 17.59 10.96 -4.74
N SER A 494 17.01 11.55 -3.68
CA SER A 494 17.03 10.94 -2.34
C SER A 494 16.34 9.59 -2.34
N ALA A 495 17.07 8.53 -1.99
CA ALA A 495 16.62 7.14 -2.02
C ALA A 495 15.99 6.70 -3.37
N SER A 496 16.38 7.34 -4.49
CA SER A 496 15.92 7.06 -5.85
C SER A 496 17.08 7.09 -6.84
N ASN A 497 16.84 6.63 -8.06
CA ASN A 497 17.79 6.74 -9.18
C ASN A 497 17.04 6.97 -10.50
N VAL A 498 17.79 7.38 -11.55
CA VAL A 498 17.23 7.70 -12.86
C VAL A 498 16.40 6.55 -13.44
N ASN A 499 16.86 5.31 -13.31
CA ASN A 499 16.15 4.14 -13.86
C ASN A 499 14.80 3.90 -13.19
N LEU A 500 14.71 3.99 -11.85
CA LEU A 500 13.45 3.88 -11.12
C LEU A 500 12.48 5.00 -11.49
N TRP A 501 12.99 6.21 -11.57
CA TRP A 501 12.22 7.39 -11.95
C TRP A 501 11.66 7.29 -13.38
N GLU A 502 12.48 6.91 -14.36
CA GLU A 502 12.05 6.70 -15.75
C GLU A 502 10.97 5.62 -15.85
N LYS A 503 11.15 4.50 -15.12
CA LYS A 503 10.16 3.42 -15.07
C LYS A 503 8.84 3.89 -14.48
N ALA A 504 8.85 4.69 -13.42
CA ALA A 504 7.64 5.23 -12.79
C ALA A 504 6.86 6.16 -13.76
N ILE A 505 7.57 7.04 -14.48
CA ILE A 505 6.97 7.90 -15.50
C ILE A 505 6.36 7.09 -16.65
N ALA A 506 7.11 6.09 -17.15
CA ALA A 506 6.66 5.23 -18.25
C ALA A 506 5.46 4.34 -17.84
N ASP A 507 5.43 3.86 -16.60
CA ASP A 507 4.32 3.07 -16.06
C ASP A 507 3.01 3.84 -16.03
N ILE A 508 3.04 5.06 -15.50
CA ILE A 508 1.88 5.96 -15.43
C ILE A 508 1.55 6.54 -16.81
N ARG A 509 2.54 6.62 -17.72
CA ARG A 509 2.51 7.39 -18.96
C ARG A 509 2.18 8.86 -18.68
N LEU A 510 2.93 9.46 -17.77
CA LEU A 510 2.71 10.82 -17.30
C LEU A 510 3.31 11.82 -18.29
N PRO A 511 2.50 12.60 -19.04
CA PRO A 511 3.01 13.62 -19.96
C PRO A 511 3.54 14.84 -19.20
N GLY A 512 4.30 15.71 -19.87
CA GLY A 512 4.84 16.96 -19.31
C GLY A 512 6.35 16.95 -19.16
N THR A 513 6.86 17.95 -18.46
CA THR A 513 8.30 18.13 -18.26
C THR A 513 8.75 17.50 -16.95
N HIS A 514 9.71 16.60 -17.01
CA HIS A 514 10.19 15.85 -15.86
C HIS A 514 11.68 16.15 -15.60
N ILE A 515 12.02 16.49 -14.36
CA ILE A 515 13.40 16.78 -13.96
C ILE A 515 13.77 15.89 -12.77
N PHE A 516 14.77 15.02 -12.96
CA PHE A 516 15.39 14.28 -11.87
C PHE A 516 16.50 15.14 -11.26
N MET A 517 16.44 15.41 -9.97
CA MET A 517 17.20 16.49 -9.37
C MET A 517 17.89 16.05 -8.07
N ASP A 518 19.08 16.57 -7.81
CA ASP A 518 19.77 16.39 -6.54
C ASP A 518 18.92 16.93 -5.37
N GLU A 519 18.91 16.20 -4.25
CA GLU A 519 18.10 16.53 -3.08
C GLU A 519 18.35 17.94 -2.55
N LYS A 520 19.60 18.39 -2.55
CA LYS A 520 19.96 19.74 -2.08
C LYS A 520 19.39 20.82 -2.98
N ILE A 521 19.34 20.57 -4.29
CA ILE A 521 18.74 21.49 -5.27
C ILE A 521 17.22 21.52 -5.07
N VAL A 522 16.57 20.36 -4.86
CA VAL A 522 15.13 20.26 -4.57
C VAL A 522 14.78 21.07 -3.32
N GLU A 523 15.51 20.92 -2.23
CA GLU A 523 15.24 21.65 -0.97
C GLU A 523 15.52 23.15 -1.13
N ALA A 524 16.55 23.55 -1.84
CA ALA A 524 16.82 24.96 -2.14
C ALA A 524 15.72 25.58 -3.00
N LEU A 525 15.22 24.85 -4.00
CA LEU A 525 14.10 25.31 -4.86
C LEU A 525 12.79 25.41 -4.08
N LYS A 526 12.46 24.43 -3.22
CA LYS A 526 11.31 24.49 -2.31
C LYS A 526 11.41 25.68 -1.36
N SER A 527 12.60 25.98 -0.85
CA SER A 527 12.86 27.13 0.02
C SER A 527 12.59 28.47 -0.69
N SER A 528 12.96 28.61 -1.97
CA SER A 528 12.68 29.80 -2.77
C SER A 528 11.18 30.06 -2.97
N PHE A 529 10.35 29.02 -2.79
CA PHE A 529 8.88 29.10 -2.83
C PHE A 529 8.22 29.07 -1.44
N ASN A 530 8.94 29.38 -0.37
CA ASN A 530 8.46 29.35 1.01
C ASN A 530 7.89 27.97 1.45
N ASN A 531 8.41 26.89 0.90
CA ASN A 531 8.03 25.51 1.20
C ASN A 531 9.20 24.70 1.82
N ALA A 532 10.16 25.36 2.46
CA ALA A 532 11.29 24.71 3.12
C ALA A 532 10.82 23.65 4.13
N GLY A 533 11.44 22.47 4.11
CA GLY A 533 11.13 21.36 5.01
C GLY A 533 9.75 20.72 4.81
N SER A 534 8.97 21.11 3.78
CA SER A 534 7.73 20.43 3.44
C SER A 534 8.02 19.01 2.94
N GLY A 535 7.14 18.04 3.27
CA GLY A 535 7.20 16.68 2.74
C GLY A 535 6.82 16.59 1.25
N PHE A 536 6.63 15.37 0.75
CA PHE A 536 6.13 15.10 -0.59
C PHE A 536 4.69 14.53 -0.53
N PRO A 537 3.81 14.85 -1.51
CA PRO A 537 4.00 15.82 -2.59
C PRO A 537 3.92 17.27 -2.09
N THR A 538 4.61 18.17 -2.77
CA THR A 538 4.50 19.62 -2.59
C THR A 538 4.23 20.25 -3.95
N TYR A 539 3.22 21.14 -4.03
CA TYR A 539 2.83 21.80 -5.26
C TYR A 539 3.14 23.29 -5.21
N VAL A 540 3.64 23.79 -6.32
CA VAL A 540 3.91 25.23 -6.53
C VAL A 540 3.27 25.65 -7.83
N VAL A 541 2.62 26.81 -7.81
CA VAL A 541 2.05 27.44 -9.00
C VAL A 541 2.79 28.75 -9.29
N ILE A 542 3.24 28.91 -10.54
CA ILE A 542 3.73 30.17 -11.08
C ILE A 542 2.74 30.57 -12.18
N ASP A 543 2.12 31.74 -12.07
CA ASP A 543 1.19 32.19 -13.08
C ASP A 543 1.89 32.57 -14.41
N ARG A 544 1.12 32.84 -15.48
CA ARG A 544 1.67 33.20 -16.80
C ARG A 544 2.49 34.49 -16.81
N HIS A 545 2.39 35.33 -15.78
CA HIS A 545 3.13 36.55 -15.58
C HIS A 545 4.42 36.36 -14.76
N GLY A 546 4.65 35.13 -14.31
CA GLY A 546 5.84 34.77 -13.52
C GLY A 546 5.66 34.95 -12.01
N ASN A 547 4.46 35.26 -11.51
CA ASN A 547 4.22 35.47 -10.11
C ASN A 547 3.96 34.13 -9.39
N PHE A 548 4.63 33.94 -8.27
CA PHE A 548 4.38 32.79 -7.41
C PHE A 548 3.05 32.91 -6.67
N ARG A 549 2.22 31.86 -6.76
CA ARG A 549 0.95 31.75 -6.05
C ARG A 549 1.03 30.64 -4.99
N PRO A 550 1.08 30.98 -3.70
CA PRO A 550 1.23 30.01 -2.64
C PRO A 550 -0.06 29.23 -2.39
N LYS A 551 0.06 27.95 -2.04
CA LYS A 551 -1.03 27.08 -1.52
C LYS A 551 -2.28 26.98 -2.40
N VAL A 552 -2.14 27.13 -3.74
CA VAL A 552 -3.26 27.01 -4.69
C VAL A 552 -3.70 25.55 -4.83
N ILE A 553 -2.77 24.62 -4.71
CA ILE A 553 -3.01 23.18 -4.89
C ILE A 553 -2.71 22.44 -3.60
N GLU A 554 -3.70 21.76 -3.07
CA GLU A 554 -3.53 20.82 -1.95
C GLU A 554 -3.26 19.41 -2.48
N ARG A 555 -4.05 18.97 -3.48
CA ARG A 555 -3.92 17.68 -4.18
C ARG A 555 -4.46 17.82 -5.61
N MET A 556 -3.83 17.14 -6.57
CA MET A 556 -4.28 17.11 -7.96
C MET A 556 -5.67 16.51 -8.12
N GLN A 557 -6.02 15.55 -7.28
CA GLN A 557 -7.36 14.91 -7.31
C GLN A 557 -8.52 15.89 -7.05
N PHE A 558 -8.26 17.05 -6.45
CA PHE A 558 -9.29 18.06 -6.16
C PHE A 558 -9.40 19.15 -7.23
N LEU A 559 -8.47 19.15 -8.19
CA LEU A 559 -8.50 20.11 -9.29
C LEU A 559 -9.45 19.67 -10.40
N ASN A 560 -10.02 20.66 -11.04
CA ASN A 560 -10.84 20.52 -12.24
C ASN A 560 -10.47 21.59 -13.27
N ARG A 561 -11.13 21.59 -14.43
CA ARG A 561 -10.89 22.54 -15.52
C ARG A 561 -11.04 24.01 -15.07
N ASN A 562 -12.01 24.34 -14.21
CA ASN A 562 -12.21 25.70 -13.73
C ASN A 562 -11.04 26.19 -12.89
N ASN A 563 -10.51 25.32 -12.00
CA ASN A 563 -9.30 25.64 -11.25
C ASN A 563 -8.11 25.91 -12.21
N LEU A 564 -7.96 25.11 -13.28
CA LEU A 564 -6.90 25.31 -14.26
C LEU A 564 -7.07 26.61 -15.05
N LYS A 565 -8.31 27.01 -15.41
CA LYS A 565 -8.59 28.32 -16.01
C LYS A 565 -8.16 29.46 -15.10
N GLN A 566 -8.49 29.42 -13.81
CA GLN A 566 -8.03 30.39 -12.81
C GLN A 566 -6.51 30.44 -12.67
N ILE A 567 -5.84 29.26 -12.64
CA ILE A 567 -4.39 29.17 -12.60
C ILE A 567 -3.76 29.78 -13.87
N SER A 568 -4.33 29.52 -15.03
CA SER A 568 -3.84 30.02 -16.32
C SER A 568 -4.17 31.49 -16.57
N GLY A 569 -5.01 32.12 -15.73
CA GLY A 569 -5.47 33.51 -15.94
C GLY A 569 -6.42 33.66 -17.11
N ASN A 570 -7.14 32.61 -17.50
CA ASN A 570 -8.16 32.60 -18.55
C ASN A 570 -9.58 32.75 -17.98
N ASP A 571 -9.77 33.49 -16.90
CA ASP A 571 -11.13 33.83 -16.44
C ASP A 571 -11.74 34.82 -17.42
N GLU A 572 -12.74 34.38 -18.17
CA GLU A 572 -13.57 35.24 -19.07
C GLU A 572 -14.50 36.21 -18.31
N ASN A 573 -14.29 36.38 -17.00
CA ASN A 573 -15.04 37.30 -16.13
C ASN A 573 -14.10 38.34 -15.49
N GLN A 574 -13.63 39.28 -16.28
CA GLN A 574 -13.30 40.64 -15.87
C GLN A 574 -14.00 41.63 -16.77
#